data_70887a49b60631fd5299f7baed1e74e1
#
_entry.id   70887a49b60631fd5299f7baed1e74e1
#
_cell.length_a   1.000
_cell.length_b   1.000
_cell.length_c   1.000
_cell.angle_alpha   90.00
_cell.angle_beta   90.00
_cell.angle_gamma   90.00
#
_symmetry.space_group_name_H-M   'P 1'
#
loop_
_entity.id
_entity.type
_entity.pdbx_description
1 polymer ?
#
loop_
_entity_poly.entity_id
_entity_poly.type
_entity_poly.pdbx_seq_one_letter_code
_entity_poly.pdbx_strand_id
1 'polypeptide(L)'
;MEKVAKQLTDLIGNTPLMELSHFEKNKGLQARVVAKLEYFNPAGSAKDRVAAAMIEDAEEKGLLKPGGTIIEPTSGNTGVGLAFVSSVKGYKLILTMPETMSLERRKLLKALGAKLELTPGAEGMAGAIKKAEALKKEIPGSVILQQFENPANPGIHRKTTGEEIWRDLDGNVDIFVAGVGTGGTITGVGEALKAHNPNVQVVGVEPAGSAVLSGGKPGSHKLQGIGAGFIPVIYNKNVVDEIIPIKDNDAIRTGRELSSMEGLLVGITSGAAVFAAYQLALRPENKGKTIVALLPDTGERYLSSELYDYENYPL
;
A
#
# COMPACT_ATOMS: atom_id res chain seq x y z
N MET A 1 15.29 -19.07 -23.44
CA MET A 1 14.86 -17.68 -23.68
C MET A 1 15.61 -16.75 -22.75
N GLU A 2 16.11 -15.66 -23.28
CA GLU A 2 16.79 -14.61 -22.48
C GLU A 2 15.84 -14.02 -21.43
N LYS A 3 16.29 -13.94 -20.17
CA LYS A 3 15.51 -13.37 -19.06
C LYS A 3 15.99 -11.95 -18.72
N VAL A 4 16.06 -11.08 -19.75
CA VAL A 4 16.47 -9.68 -19.61
C VAL A 4 15.24 -8.79 -19.71
N ALA A 5 14.91 -8.05 -18.63
CA ALA A 5 13.86 -7.05 -18.66
C ALA A 5 14.24 -5.91 -19.61
N LYS A 6 13.33 -5.45 -20.43
CA LYS A 6 13.56 -4.36 -21.38
C LYS A 6 13.36 -2.99 -20.74
N GLN A 7 12.52 -2.92 -19.75
CA GLN A 7 12.21 -1.71 -18.99
C GLN A 7 11.93 -2.07 -17.54
N LEU A 8 12.07 -1.09 -16.66
CA LEU A 8 11.94 -1.35 -15.22
C LEU A 8 10.51 -1.77 -14.82
N THR A 9 9.49 -1.36 -15.57
CA THR A 9 8.09 -1.78 -15.36
C THR A 9 7.87 -3.27 -15.58
N ASP A 10 8.72 -3.95 -16.36
CA ASP A 10 8.62 -5.40 -16.57
C ASP A 10 8.93 -6.21 -15.30
N LEU A 11 9.51 -5.56 -14.29
CA LEU A 11 9.87 -6.16 -13.00
C LEU A 11 8.81 -5.90 -11.90
N ILE A 12 7.71 -5.25 -12.22
CA ILE A 12 6.61 -5.03 -11.26
C ILE A 12 5.92 -6.36 -11.00
N GLY A 13 5.66 -6.64 -9.71
CA GLY A 13 4.97 -7.87 -9.30
C GLY A 13 5.88 -9.07 -9.09
N ASN A 14 5.31 -10.24 -9.01
CA ASN A 14 5.97 -11.49 -8.63
C ASN A 14 6.85 -11.31 -7.36
N THR A 15 6.34 -10.56 -6.41
CA THR A 15 7.02 -10.29 -5.15
C THR A 15 7.05 -11.55 -4.29
N PRO A 16 8.11 -11.79 -3.50
CA PRO A 16 8.24 -13.02 -2.73
C PRO A 16 7.27 -13.07 -1.54
N LEU A 17 7.01 -14.30 -1.11
CA LEU A 17 6.45 -14.63 0.20
C LEU A 17 7.58 -15.07 1.13
N MET A 18 7.50 -14.72 2.41
CA MET A 18 8.45 -15.11 3.44
C MET A 18 7.71 -15.51 4.71
N GLU A 19 8.03 -16.67 5.25
CA GLU A 19 7.52 -17.12 6.56
C GLU A 19 8.24 -16.36 7.68
N LEU A 20 7.49 -15.85 8.64
CA LEU A 20 8.03 -15.09 9.79
C LEU A 20 8.38 -16.04 10.93
N SER A 21 9.27 -17.01 10.68
CA SER A 21 9.56 -18.13 11.56
C SER A 21 10.19 -17.75 12.89
N HIS A 22 11.08 -16.72 12.92
CA HIS A 22 11.64 -16.21 14.16
C HIS A 22 10.61 -15.46 15.00
N PHE A 23 9.76 -14.67 14.34
CA PHE A 23 8.64 -13.99 14.99
C PHE A 23 7.65 -15.00 15.58
N GLU A 24 7.23 -15.99 14.82
CA GLU A 24 6.34 -17.07 15.27
C GLU A 24 6.89 -17.78 16.50
N LYS A 25 8.16 -18.18 16.44
CA LYS A 25 8.83 -18.87 17.55
C LYS A 25 8.93 -17.99 18.80
N ASN A 26 9.30 -16.72 18.61
CA ASN A 26 9.43 -15.75 19.71
C ASN A 26 8.08 -15.50 20.40
N LYS A 27 7.00 -15.39 19.62
CA LYS A 27 5.63 -15.16 20.11
C LYS A 27 4.90 -16.45 20.50
N GLY A 28 5.47 -17.62 20.31
CA GLY A 28 4.85 -18.93 20.64
C GLY A 28 3.61 -19.24 19.81
N LEU A 29 3.57 -18.80 18.56
CA LEU A 29 2.41 -18.96 17.68
C LEU A 29 2.22 -20.42 17.25
N GLN A 30 0.98 -20.84 17.06
CA GLN A 30 0.60 -22.15 16.53
C GLN A 30 -0.03 -22.07 15.14
N ALA A 31 -0.17 -20.87 14.59
CA ALA A 31 -0.51 -20.59 13.20
C ALA A 31 0.74 -20.21 12.45
N ARG A 32 0.77 -20.44 11.14
CA ARG A 32 1.83 -20.03 10.23
C ARG A 32 1.56 -18.60 9.78
N VAL A 33 2.53 -17.69 9.91
CA VAL A 33 2.42 -16.28 9.47
C VAL A 33 3.36 -16.03 8.31
N VAL A 34 2.82 -15.69 7.16
CA VAL A 34 3.56 -15.47 5.92
C VAL A 34 3.43 -14.02 5.50
N ALA A 35 4.54 -13.38 5.21
CA ALA A 35 4.62 -12.00 4.73
C ALA A 35 4.67 -11.94 3.19
N LYS A 36 3.76 -11.20 2.54
CA LYS A 36 3.86 -10.81 1.12
C LYS A 36 4.66 -9.53 1.04
N LEU A 37 5.88 -9.60 0.49
CA LEU A 37 6.87 -8.53 0.55
C LEU A 37 6.77 -7.58 -0.66
N GLU A 38 5.86 -6.64 -0.62
CA GLU A 38 5.61 -5.70 -1.73
C GLU A 38 6.73 -4.65 -1.94
N TYR A 39 7.66 -4.50 -0.98
CA TYR A 39 8.83 -3.63 -1.19
C TYR A 39 9.84 -4.18 -2.21
N PHE A 40 9.71 -5.43 -2.65
CA PHE A 40 10.47 -5.99 -3.77
C PHE A 40 10.02 -5.47 -5.14
N ASN A 41 8.93 -4.73 -5.23
CA ASN A 41 8.63 -3.98 -6.45
C ASN A 41 9.72 -2.94 -6.73
N PRO A 42 9.98 -2.58 -7.99
CA PRO A 42 11.12 -1.74 -8.42
C PRO A 42 11.27 -0.40 -7.69
N ALA A 43 10.16 0.27 -7.40
CA ALA A 43 10.16 1.52 -6.62
C ALA A 43 9.79 1.30 -5.14
N GLY A 44 9.87 0.06 -4.64
CA GLY A 44 9.82 -0.30 -3.23
C GLY A 44 8.45 -0.28 -2.58
N SER A 45 7.35 -0.44 -3.33
CA SER A 45 6.03 -0.57 -2.73
C SER A 45 4.97 -1.24 -3.62
N ALA A 46 3.87 -1.66 -3.00
CA ALA A 46 2.67 -2.16 -3.68
C ALA A 46 2.06 -1.15 -4.68
N LYS A 47 2.37 0.14 -4.53
CA LYS A 47 1.84 1.19 -5.40
C LYS A 47 2.47 1.23 -6.79
N ASP A 48 3.57 0.54 -7.00
CA ASP A 48 4.15 0.36 -8.33
C ASP A 48 3.15 -0.34 -9.26
N ARG A 49 2.47 -1.39 -8.75
CA ARG A 49 1.39 -2.09 -9.46
C ARG A 49 0.23 -1.16 -9.78
N VAL A 50 -0.21 -0.40 -8.80
CA VAL A 50 -1.35 0.52 -8.92
C VAL A 50 -1.05 1.63 -9.92
N ALA A 51 0.15 2.21 -9.85
CA ALA A 51 0.58 3.28 -10.76
C ALA A 51 0.61 2.80 -12.22
N ALA A 52 1.23 1.64 -12.47
CA ALA A 52 1.26 1.04 -13.81
C ALA A 52 -0.15 0.79 -14.34
N ALA A 53 -1.00 0.12 -13.54
CA ALA A 53 -2.35 -0.23 -13.95
C ALA A 53 -3.25 0.98 -14.23
N MET A 54 -3.16 2.05 -13.41
CA MET A 54 -3.95 3.27 -13.65
C MET A 54 -3.49 4.02 -14.89
N ILE A 55 -2.18 4.04 -15.18
CA ILE A 55 -1.64 4.65 -16.40
C ILE A 55 -2.09 3.84 -17.62
N GLU A 56 -1.95 2.52 -17.60
CA GLU A 56 -2.38 1.63 -18.67
C GLU A 56 -3.89 1.72 -18.95
N ASP A 57 -4.71 1.76 -17.92
CA ASP A 57 -6.15 1.98 -18.03
C ASP A 57 -6.49 3.32 -18.72
N ALA A 58 -5.76 4.39 -18.37
CA ALA A 58 -5.92 5.70 -19.02
C ALA A 58 -5.45 5.71 -20.48
N GLU A 59 -4.41 4.96 -20.83
CA GLU A 59 -3.94 4.74 -22.21
C GLU A 59 -4.99 3.98 -23.03
N GLU A 60 -5.48 2.85 -22.51
CA GLU A 60 -6.48 2.00 -23.17
C GLU A 60 -7.81 2.75 -23.43
N LYS A 61 -8.23 3.58 -22.49
CA LYS A 61 -9.40 4.45 -22.64
C LYS A 61 -9.17 5.67 -23.53
N GLY A 62 -7.95 5.87 -24.03
CA GLY A 62 -7.58 7.01 -24.84
C GLY A 62 -7.62 8.35 -24.11
N LEU A 63 -7.67 8.34 -22.77
CA LEU A 63 -7.65 9.53 -21.92
C LEU A 63 -6.24 10.13 -21.83
N LEU A 64 -5.21 9.29 -21.82
CA LEU A 64 -3.81 9.68 -21.77
C LEU A 64 -3.14 9.41 -23.13
N LYS A 65 -2.65 10.46 -23.76
CA LYS A 65 -1.95 10.37 -25.04
C LYS A 65 -0.44 10.28 -24.83
N PRO A 66 0.35 9.68 -25.75
CA PRO A 66 1.80 9.65 -25.67
C PRO A 66 2.40 11.04 -25.37
N GLY A 67 3.30 11.12 -24.39
CA GLY A 67 3.88 12.39 -23.92
C GLY A 67 2.92 13.30 -23.15
N GLY A 68 1.72 12.82 -22.83
CA GLY A 68 0.69 13.53 -22.08
C GLY A 68 1.10 13.87 -20.65
N THR A 69 0.24 14.59 -19.95
CA THR A 69 0.49 15.03 -18.58
C THR A 69 -0.44 14.32 -17.60
N ILE A 70 0.14 13.70 -16.59
CA ILE A 70 -0.56 13.12 -15.44
C ILE A 70 -0.46 14.10 -14.28
N ILE A 71 -1.56 14.31 -13.58
CA ILE A 71 -1.64 15.10 -12.36
C ILE A 71 -2.22 14.20 -11.28
N GLU A 72 -1.62 14.18 -10.08
CA GLU A 72 -2.18 13.39 -8.97
C GLU A 72 -1.95 14.10 -7.63
N PRO A 73 -2.99 14.27 -6.80
CA PRO A 73 -2.85 14.80 -5.45
C PRO A 73 -2.38 13.68 -4.52
N THR A 74 -1.08 13.56 -4.36
CA THR A 74 -0.47 12.55 -3.48
C THR A 74 0.95 12.90 -3.09
N SER A 75 1.34 12.54 -1.88
CA SER A 75 2.70 12.64 -1.37
C SER A 75 3.28 11.30 -0.97
N GLY A 76 2.47 10.22 -1.08
CA GLY A 76 2.82 8.87 -0.63
C GLY A 76 3.44 8.01 -1.72
N ASN A 77 3.39 6.70 -1.47
CA ASN A 77 3.92 5.68 -2.36
C ASN A 77 3.30 5.70 -3.77
N THR A 78 2.05 6.13 -3.89
CA THR A 78 1.40 6.31 -5.20
C THR A 78 2.15 7.35 -6.04
N GLY A 79 2.58 8.46 -5.43
CA GLY A 79 3.38 9.46 -6.13
C GLY A 79 4.74 8.90 -6.60
N VAL A 80 5.38 8.05 -5.80
CA VAL A 80 6.65 7.39 -6.18
C VAL A 80 6.43 6.42 -7.33
N GLY A 81 5.40 5.57 -7.26
CA GLY A 81 5.05 4.65 -8.33
C GLY A 81 4.70 5.39 -9.63
N LEU A 82 3.89 6.45 -9.56
CA LEU A 82 3.56 7.27 -10.73
C LEU A 82 4.80 7.95 -11.32
N ALA A 83 5.71 8.47 -10.48
CA ALA A 83 6.93 9.12 -10.96
C ALA A 83 7.83 8.12 -11.69
N PHE A 84 8.02 6.93 -11.13
CA PHE A 84 8.76 5.84 -11.74
C PHE A 84 8.16 5.43 -13.09
N VAL A 85 6.87 5.07 -13.13
CA VAL A 85 6.21 4.57 -14.35
C VAL A 85 6.12 5.66 -15.41
N SER A 86 5.80 6.91 -15.02
CA SER A 86 5.78 8.05 -15.95
C SER A 86 7.13 8.30 -16.61
N SER A 87 8.22 8.20 -15.84
CA SER A 87 9.58 8.32 -16.37
C SER A 87 9.88 7.25 -17.41
N VAL A 88 9.54 5.99 -17.13
CA VAL A 88 9.76 4.87 -18.08
C VAL A 88 8.92 5.03 -19.34
N LYS A 89 7.65 5.45 -19.22
CA LYS A 89 6.71 5.56 -20.35
C LYS A 89 6.78 6.91 -21.09
N GLY A 90 7.58 7.88 -20.61
CA GLY A 90 7.76 9.19 -21.25
C GLY A 90 6.61 10.17 -21.00
N TYR A 91 5.88 10.04 -19.89
CA TYR A 91 4.84 10.97 -19.48
C TYR A 91 5.38 12.10 -18.59
N LYS A 92 4.73 13.26 -18.66
CA LYS A 92 4.95 14.35 -17.72
C LYS A 92 4.12 14.10 -16.47
N LEU A 93 4.73 14.21 -15.29
CA LEU A 93 4.02 14.04 -14.03
C LEU A 93 4.07 15.31 -13.18
N ILE A 94 2.91 15.75 -12.72
CA ILE A 94 2.75 16.84 -11.75
C ILE A 94 2.09 16.26 -10.50
N LEU A 95 2.77 16.34 -9.36
CA LEU A 95 2.23 15.91 -8.07
C LEU A 95 1.91 17.13 -7.23
N THR A 96 0.69 17.19 -6.72
CA THR A 96 0.28 18.24 -5.78
C THR A 96 0.30 17.70 -4.37
N MET A 97 0.89 18.44 -3.43
CA MET A 97 1.03 17.99 -2.04
C MET A 97 1.23 19.18 -1.09
N PRO A 98 0.88 19.00 0.21
CA PRO A 98 1.18 20.03 1.22
C PRO A 98 2.68 20.24 1.36
N GLU A 99 3.08 21.48 1.60
CA GLU A 99 4.49 21.87 1.85
C GLU A 99 5.09 21.26 3.11
N THR A 100 4.27 20.71 3.99
CA THR A 100 4.69 19.99 5.19
C THR A 100 5.28 18.60 4.93
N MET A 101 5.22 18.13 3.67
CA MET A 101 5.82 16.84 3.31
C MET A 101 7.34 16.87 3.44
N SER A 102 7.93 15.76 3.91
CA SER A 102 9.36 15.66 4.20
C SER A 102 10.23 16.01 2.99
N LEU A 103 11.39 16.60 3.26
CA LEU A 103 12.33 16.99 2.22
C LEU A 103 12.84 15.78 1.42
N GLU A 104 13.08 14.65 2.09
CA GLU A 104 13.53 13.40 1.49
C GLU A 104 12.53 12.92 0.46
N ARG A 105 11.24 12.94 0.80
CA ARG A 105 10.15 12.53 -0.10
C ARG A 105 10.07 13.44 -1.32
N ARG A 106 10.17 14.76 -1.11
CA ARG A 106 10.19 15.72 -2.22
C ARG A 106 11.42 15.54 -3.12
N LYS A 107 12.60 15.24 -2.55
CA LYS A 107 13.82 14.97 -3.33
C LYS A 107 13.69 13.67 -4.14
N LEU A 108 13.15 12.60 -3.55
CA LEU A 108 12.91 11.33 -4.24
C LEU A 108 12.01 11.51 -5.47
N LEU A 109 10.88 12.19 -5.31
CA LEU A 109 9.94 12.44 -6.40
C LEU A 109 10.54 13.28 -7.53
N LYS A 110 11.31 14.33 -7.17
CA LYS A 110 12.04 15.14 -8.16
C LYS A 110 13.14 14.36 -8.89
N ALA A 111 13.85 13.49 -8.17
CA ALA A 111 14.88 12.63 -8.77
C ALA A 111 14.29 11.67 -9.82
N LEU A 112 13.04 11.24 -9.63
CA LEU A 112 12.27 10.45 -10.59
C LEU A 112 11.59 11.29 -11.69
N GLY A 113 11.85 12.59 -11.77
CA GLY A 113 11.37 13.48 -12.84
C GLY A 113 10.01 14.15 -12.60
N ALA A 114 9.39 13.96 -11.43
CA ALA A 114 8.11 14.59 -11.14
C ALA A 114 8.27 16.12 -10.89
N LYS A 115 7.36 16.91 -11.45
CA LYS A 115 7.14 18.30 -11.07
C LYS A 115 6.29 18.35 -9.80
N LEU A 116 6.72 19.10 -8.79
CA LEU A 116 5.98 19.23 -7.53
C LEU A 116 5.32 20.61 -7.45
N GLU A 117 4.03 20.62 -7.17
CA GLU A 117 3.23 21.80 -6.86
C GLU A 117 2.85 21.73 -5.38
N LEU A 118 3.50 22.56 -4.57
CA LEU A 118 3.28 22.60 -3.13
C LEU A 118 2.09 23.49 -2.80
N THR A 119 1.28 23.05 -1.83
CA THR A 119 0.12 23.80 -1.32
C THR A 119 0.33 24.15 0.15
N PRO A 120 -0.36 25.19 0.67
CA PRO A 120 -0.25 25.57 2.07
C PRO A 120 -0.51 24.37 3.03
N GLY A 121 0.38 24.20 3.99
CA GLY A 121 0.29 23.08 4.95
C GLY A 121 -1.02 23.03 5.72
N ALA A 122 -1.59 24.19 6.06
CA ALA A 122 -2.87 24.32 6.76
C ALA A 122 -4.07 23.74 5.98
N GLU A 123 -3.99 23.65 4.64
CA GLU A 123 -5.05 23.11 3.80
C GLU A 123 -4.96 21.57 3.66
N GLY A 124 -3.88 20.97 4.10
CA GLY A 124 -3.66 19.50 4.04
C GLY A 124 -3.90 18.93 2.64
N MET A 125 -4.39 17.69 2.57
CA MET A 125 -4.69 17.03 1.29
C MET A 125 -5.85 17.67 0.52
N ALA A 126 -6.79 18.34 1.18
CA ALA A 126 -7.87 19.05 0.50
C ALA A 126 -7.33 20.18 -0.40
N GLY A 127 -6.32 20.93 0.05
CA GLY A 127 -5.62 21.91 -0.74
C GLY A 127 -4.90 21.30 -1.95
N ALA A 128 -4.25 20.16 -1.76
CA ALA A 128 -3.59 19.45 -2.85
C ALA A 128 -4.59 18.96 -3.92
N ILE A 129 -5.75 18.43 -3.53
CA ILE A 129 -6.81 18.01 -4.45
C ILE A 129 -7.32 19.22 -5.25
N LYS A 130 -7.66 20.31 -4.58
CA LYS A 130 -8.11 21.56 -5.23
C LYS A 130 -7.08 22.08 -6.24
N LYS A 131 -5.80 22.03 -5.91
CA LYS A 131 -4.71 22.44 -6.81
C LYS A 131 -4.61 21.52 -8.03
N ALA A 132 -4.75 20.20 -7.85
CA ALA A 132 -4.75 19.24 -8.95
C ALA A 132 -5.91 19.50 -9.94
N GLU A 133 -7.11 19.76 -9.41
CA GLU A 133 -8.28 20.08 -10.23
C GLU A 133 -8.11 21.41 -11.00
N ALA A 134 -7.51 22.41 -10.38
CA ALA A 134 -7.18 23.68 -11.05
C ALA A 134 -6.20 23.46 -12.21
N LEU A 135 -5.11 22.73 -11.95
CA LEU A 135 -4.10 22.41 -12.97
C LEU A 135 -4.68 21.59 -14.13
N LYS A 136 -5.61 20.67 -13.85
CA LYS A 136 -6.30 19.89 -14.90
C LYS A 136 -7.08 20.82 -15.85
N LYS A 137 -7.68 21.89 -15.35
CA LYS A 137 -8.38 22.87 -16.18
C LYS A 137 -7.42 23.75 -16.99
N GLU A 138 -6.24 24.05 -16.43
CA GLU A 138 -5.20 24.88 -17.05
C GLU A 138 -4.39 24.12 -18.12
N ILE A 139 -4.27 22.77 -18.00
CA ILE A 139 -3.45 21.93 -18.87
C ILE A 139 -4.35 21.01 -19.71
N PRO A 140 -4.71 21.42 -20.94
CA PRO A 140 -5.55 20.60 -21.80
C PRO A 140 -4.98 19.19 -22.06
N GLY A 141 -5.84 18.19 -22.01
CA GLY A 141 -5.44 16.79 -22.23
C GLY A 141 -4.69 16.15 -21.06
N SER A 142 -4.53 16.83 -19.92
CA SER A 142 -4.02 16.23 -18.69
C SER A 142 -5.07 15.34 -18.03
N VAL A 143 -4.61 14.31 -17.28
CA VAL A 143 -5.48 13.37 -16.57
C VAL A 143 -5.16 13.35 -15.07
N ILE A 144 -6.18 13.19 -14.24
CA ILE A 144 -6.06 12.80 -12.83
C ILE A 144 -6.50 11.35 -12.74
N LEU A 145 -5.68 10.47 -12.19
CA LEU A 145 -5.89 9.03 -12.20
C LEU A 145 -6.82 8.54 -11.08
N GLN A 146 -6.94 9.30 -9.98
CA GLN A 146 -7.90 9.10 -8.89
C GLN A 146 -7.80 7.74 -8.21
N GLN A 147 -6.70 7.49 -7.51
CA GLN A 147 -6.41 6.21 -6.86
C GLN A 147 -7.53 5.66 -5.94
N PHE A 148 -8.39 6.52 -5.38
CA PHE A 148 -9.49 6.12 -4.48
C PHE A 148 -10.79 5.73 -5.22
N GLU A 149 -10.86 5.98 -6.52
CA GLU A 149 -12.05 5.77 -7.34
C GLU A 149 -11.78 4.87 -8.56
N ASN A 150 -10.52 4.78 -8.99
CA ASN A 150 -10.13 4.08 -10.21
C ASN A 150 -10.18 2.55 -10.04
N PRO A 151 -11.03 1.83 -10.79
CA PRO A 151 -11.18 0.38 -10.69
C PRO A 151 -9.94 -0.40 -11.14
N ALA A 152 -9.01 0.21 -11.86
CA ALA A 152 -7.73 -0.42 -12.21
C ALA A 152 -6.90 -0.74 -10.96
N ASN A 153 -7.06 0.03 -9.87
CA ASN A 153 -6.39 -0.21 -8.60
C ASN A 153 -6.74 -1.59 -7.99
N PRO A 154 -7.99 -1.91 -7.59
CA PRO A 154 -8.31 -3.27 -7.16
C PRO A 154 -8.13 -4.30 -8.28
N GLY A 155 -8.35 -3.92 -9.53
CA GLY A 155 -8.20 -4.79 -10.69
C GLY A 155 -6.81 -5.40 -10.82
N ILE A 156 -5.74 -4.62 -10.62
CA ILE A 156 -4.38 -5.14 -10.71
C ILE A 156 -4.05 -6.10 -9.54
N HIS A 157 -4.53 -5.80 -8.34
CA HIS A 157 -4.35 -6.68 -7.20
C HIS A 157 -5.09 -8.00 -7.35
N ARG A 158 -6.29 -7.98 -7.96
CA ARG A 158 -7.04 -9.19 -8.30
C ARG A 158 -6.31 -10.03 -9.34
N LYS A 159 -5.78 -9.39 -10.40
CA LYS A 159 -5.12 -10.09 -11.52
C LYS A 159 -3.71 -10.60 -11.17
N THR A 160 -3.04 -10.00 -10.20
CA THR A 160 -1.62 -10.27 -9.93
C THR A 160 -1.37 -10.64 -8.47
N THR A 161 -1.48 -9.72 -7.53
CA THR A 161 -1.12 -9.94 -6.11
C THR A 161 -1.86 -11.11 -5.50
N GLY A 162 -3.17 -11.22 -5.73
CA GLY A 162 -3.99 -12.32 -5.21
C GLY A 162 -3.63 -13.66 -5.85
N GLU A 163 -3.43 -13.68 -7.17
CA GLU A 163 -3.02 -14.88 -7.90
C GLU A 163 -1.60 -15.34 -7.53
N GLU A 164 -0.69 -14.39 -7.30
CA GLU A 164 0.66 -14.71 -6.81
C GLU A 164 0.61 -15.36 -5.44
N ILE A 165 -0.17 -14.82 -4.50
CA ILE A 165 -0.33 -15.40 -3.15
C ILE A 165 -0.90 -16.82 -3.24
N TRP A 166 -1.96 -17.01 -4.03
CA TRP A 166 -2.58 -18.32 -4.22
C TRP A 166 -1.62 -19.35 -4.82
N ARG A 167 -0.96 -18.98 -5.90
CA ARG A 167 0.01 -19.83 -6.61
C ARG A 167 1.20 -20.22 -5.72
N ASP A 168 1.80 -19.22 -5.05
CA ASP A 168 3.07 -19.37 -4.33
C ASP A 168 2.89 -20.12 -3.00
N LEU A 169 1.64 -20.31 -2.55
CA LEU A 169 1.27 -21.13 -1.38
C LEU A 169 0.53 -22.41 -1.76
N ASP A 170 0.49 -22.79 -3.05
CA ASP A 170 -0.25 -23.96 -3.54
C ASP A 170 -1.70 -23.98 -3.04
N GLY A 171 -2.33 -22.80 -2.93
CA GLY A 171 -3.70 -22.64 -2.42
C GLY A 171 -3.86 -22.75 -0.90
N ASN A 172 -2.77 -22.89 -0.15
CA ASN A 172 -2.83 -23.03 1.31
C ASN A 172 -2.87 -21.64 1.98
N VAL A 173 -4.01 -20.97 1.86
CA VAL A 173 -4.30 -19.65 2.44
C VAL A 173 -5.62 -19.74 3.21
N ASP A 174 -5.58 -19.53 4.52
CA ASP A 174 -6.79 -19.49 5.35
C ASP A 174 -7.23 -18.05 5.65
N ILE A 175 -6.28 -17.16 5.92
CA ILE A 175 -6.55 -15.78 6.30
C ILE A 175 -5.62 -14.85 5.53
N PHE A 176 -6.18 -13.79 4.94
CA PHE A 176 -5.42 -12.69 4.32
C PHE A 176 -5.62 -11.41 5.11
N VAL A 177 -4.52 -10.72 5.43
CA VAL A 177 -4.49 -9.50 6.24
C VAL A 177 -3.82 -8.36 5.46
N ALA A 178 -4.48 -7.22 5.34
CA ALA A 178 -3.89 -6.04 4.72
C ALA A 178 -4.40 -4.73 5.32
N GLY A 179 -3.52 -3.73 5.40
CA GLY A 179 -3.88 -2.36 5.75
C GLY A 179 -4.77 -1.71 4.68
N VAL A 180 -5.78 -0.96 5.12
CA VAL A 180 -6.74 -0.32 4.22
C VAL A 180 -6.43 1.18 4.08
N GLY A 181 -5.78 1.54 2.95
CA GLY A 181 -5.61 2.93 2.52
C GLY A 181 -6.67 3.30 1.48
N THR A 182 -6.40 3.03 0.20
CA THR A 182 -7.39 3.20 -0.88
C THR A 182 -8.43 2.08 -0.93
N GLY A 183 -8.19 0.96 -0.25
CA GLY A 183 -9.02 -0.23 -0.33
C GLY A 183 -8.71 -1.16 -1.52
N GLY A 184 -7.85 -0.74 -2.45
CA GLY A 184 -7.57 -1.51 -3.66
C GLY A 184 -6.95 -2.88 -3.40
N THR A 185 -5.94 -2.94 -2.53
CA THR A 185 -5.25 -4.20 -2.18
C THR A 185 -6.21 -5.21 -1.55
N ILE A 186 -6.90 -4.80 -0.46
CA ILE A 186 -7.78 -5.72 0.28
C ILE A 186 -8.94 -6.20 -0.59
N THR A 187 -9.50 -5.31 -1.43
CA THR A 187 -10.58 -5.63 -2.37
C THR A 187 -10.09 -6.61 -3.43
N GLY A 188 -9.04 -6.25 -4.17
CA GLY A 188 -8.59 -7.08 -5.29
C GLY A 188 -8.04 -8.43 -4.88
N VAL A 189 -7.20 -8.49 -3.82
CA VAL A 189 -6.69 -9.76 -3.28
C VAL A 189 -7.84 -10.58 -2.68
N GLY A 190 -8.72 -9.95 -1.91
CA GLY A 190 -9.87 -10.64 -1.32
C GLY A 190 -10.79 -11.26 -2.38
N GLU A 191 -11.08 -10.54 -3.47
CA GLU A 191 -11.86 -11.07 -4.60
C GLU A 191 -11.17 -12.26 -5.27
N ALA A 192 -9.86 -12.19 -5.51
CA ALA A 192 -9.09 -13.29 -6.11
C ALA A 192 -9.08 -14.53 -5.21
N LEU A 193 -8.70 -14.37 -3.95
CA LEU A 193 -8.61 -15.50 -3.02
C LEU A 193 -9.96 -16.16 -2.78
N LYS A 194 -11.04 -15.38 -2.60
CA LYS A 194 -12.39 -15.93 -2.43
C LYS A 194 -12.97 -16.56 -3.70
N ALA A 195 -12.49 -16.16 -4.88
CA ALA A 195 -12.84 -16.83 -6.13
C ALA A 195 -12.25 -18.25 -6.20
N HIS A 196 -11.06 -18.45 -5.66
CA HIS A 196 -10.45 -19.78 -5.54
C HIS A 196 -11.03 -20.60 -4.38
N ASN A 197 -11.16 -19.98 -3.20
CA ASN A 197 -11.70 -20.61 -2.01
C ASN A 197 -12.57 -19.59 -1.23
N PRO A 198 -13.90 -19.72 -1.26
CA PRO A 198 -14.79 -18.78 -0.57
C PRO A 198 -14.66 -18.77 0.96
N ASN A 199 -13.98 -19.78 1.54
CA ASN A 199 -13.73 -19.86 2.99
C ASN A 199 -12.50 -19.05 3.44
N VAL A 200 -11.72 -18.47 2.53
CA VAL A 200 -10.62 -17.59 2.92
C VAL A 200 -11.17 -16.37 3.66
N GLN A 201 -10.70 -16.17 4.88
CA GLN A 201 -11.04 -15.00 5.67
C GLN A 201 -10.20 -13.79 5.24
N VAL A 202 -10.85 -12.67 4.93
CA VAL A 202 -10.19 -11.42 4.53
C VAL A 202 -10.33 -10.41 5.65
N VAL A 203 -9.19 -9.97 6.19
CA VAL A 203 -9.13 -9.09 7.37
C VAL A 203 -8.47 -7.76 7.00
N GLY A 204 -9.22 -6.67 7.13
CA GLY A 204 -8.73 -5.32 6.94
C GLY A 204 -8.12 -4.76 8.22
N VAL A 205 -7.09 -3.93 8.07
CA VAL A 205 -6.46 -3.21 9.17
C VAL A 205 -6.65 -1.71 8.99
N GLU A 206 -7.11 -1.05 10.04
CA GLU A 206 -7.24 0.41 10.09
C GLU A 206 -6.59 0.98 11.36
N PRO A 207 -6.26 2.29 11.40
CA PRO A 207 -5.76 2.92 12.62
C PRO A 207 -6.85 3.01 13.68
N ALA A 208 -6.56 2.62 14.92
CA ALA A 208 -7.50 2.76 16.04
C ALA A 208 -7.92 4.23 16.29
N GLY A 209 -7.01 5.18 16.01
CA GLY A 209 -7.29 6.62 16.09
C GLY A 209 -8.21 7.16 14.99
N SER A 210 -8.44 6.37 13.91
CA SER A 210 -9.29 6.76 12.76
C SER A 210 -10.05 5.55 12.21
N ALA A 211 -10.83 4.89 13.08
CA ALA A 211 -11.50 3.61 12.83
C ALA A 211 -12.81 3.76 12.03
N VAL A 212 -12.73 4.39 10.86
CA VAL A 212 -13.91 4.74 10.03
C VAL A 212 -14.58 3.52 9.42
N LEU A 213 -13.82 2.49 9.05
CA LEU A 213 -14.35 1.25 8.48
C LEU A 213 -15.14 0.44 9.52
N SER A 214 -14.76 0.54 10.79
CA SER A 214 -15.47 -0.06 11.93
C SER A 214 -16.61 0.81 12.46
N GLY A 215 -16.99 1.90 11.77
CA GLY A 215 -18.09 2.80 12.18
C GLY A 215 -17.67 3.91 13.15
N GLY A 216 -16.37 4.08 13.42
CA GLY A 216 -15.82 5.18 14.21
C GLY A 216 -15.72 6.49 13.43
N LYS A 217 -15.10 7.49 14.05
CA LYS A 217 -14.86 8.81 13.45
C LYS A 217 -13.44 8.92 12.90
N PRO A 218 -13.22 9.74 11.85
CA PRO A 218 -11.87 10.08 11.42
C PRO A 218 -11.12 10.82 12.52
N GLY A 219 -9.82 10.55 12.63
CA GLY A 219 -8.97 11.16 13.65
C GLY A 219 -7.49 11.08 13.29
N SER A 220 -6.63 11.66 14.12
CA SER A 220 -5.19 11.66 13.94
C SER A 220 -4.59 10.31 14.31
N HIS A 221 -3.62 9.86 13.51
CA HIS A 221 -2.84 8.64 13.73
C HIS A 221 -1.49 8.73 13.02
N LYS A 222 -0.56 7.80 13.36
CA LYS A 222 0.80 7.75 12.81
C LYS A 222 0.97 6.72 11.68
N LEU A 223 -0.04 5.89 11.40
CA LEU A 223 0.01 4.83 10.40
C LEU A 223 -0.10 5.40 8.98
N GLN A 224 1.01 5.97 8.47
CA GLN A 224 1.06 6.58 7.14
C GLN A 224 0.72 5.57 6.05
N GLY A 225 -0.21 5.93 5.15
CA GLY A 225 -0.59 5.11 4.00
C GLY A 225 -1.88 4.32 4.15
N ILE A 226 -2.46 4.26 5.36
CA ILE A 226 -3.78 3.70 5.63
C ILE A 226 -4.64 4.70 6.42
N GLY A 227 -5.92 4.39 6.62
CA GLY A 227 -6.81 5.25 7.40
C GLY A 227 -7.09 6.59 6.73
N ALA A 228 -7.62 6.59 5.52
CA ALA A 228 -7.89 7.80 4.72
C ALA A 228 -8.88 8.80 5.37
N GLY A 229 -9.57 8.40 6.45
CA GLY A 229 -10.57 9.23 7.11
C GLY A 229 -11.96 9.17 6.46
N PHE A 230 -12.11 8.39 5.42
CA PHE A 230 -13.37 8.11 4.71
C PHE A 230 -13.34 6.69 4.12
N ILE A 231 -14.50 6.18 3.69
CA ILE A 231 -14.62 4.89 3.00
C ILE A 231 -14.39 5.11 1.51
N PRO A 232 -13.30 4.55 0.90
CA PRO A 232 -13.03 4.73 -0.53
C PRO A 232 -14.09 4.07 -1.42
N VAL A 233 -14.33 4.65 -2.60
CA VAL A 233 -15.32 4.15 -3.57
C VAL A 233 -14.98 2.73 -4.03
N ILE A 234 -13.69 2.44 -4.25
CA ILE A 234 -13.22 1.13 -4.73
C ILE A 234 -13.11 0.07 -3.62
N TYR A 235 -13.42 0.41 -2.37
CA TYR A 235 -13.43 -0.54 -1.26
C TYR A 235 -14.69 -1.41 -1.30
N ASN A 236 -14.50 -2.72 -1.53
CA ASN A 236 -15.59 -3.68 -1.55
C ASN A 236 -15.76 -4.32 -0.16
N LYS A 237 -16.68 -3.77 0.63
CA LYS A 237 -16.96 -4.28 1.98
C LYS A 237 -17.46 -5.73 2.00
N ASN A 238 -18.01 -6.24 0.89
CA ASN A 238 -18.60 -7.58 0.83
C ASN A 238 -17.55 -8.71 0.77
N VAL A 239 -16.30 -8.38 0.47
CA VAL A 239 -15.21 -9.37 0.48
C VAL A 239 -14.42 -9.36 1.78
N VAL A 240 -14.64 -8.35 2.65
CA VAL A 240 -13.93 -8.20 3.92
C VAL A 240 -14.79 -8.76 5.05
N ASP A 241 -14.25 -9.75 5.77
CA ASP A 241 -14.96 -10.46 6.82
C ASP A 241 -14.80 -9.80 8.19
N GLU A 242 -13.65 -9.14 8.43
CA GLU A 242 -13.34 -8.49 9.71
C GLU A 242 -12.47 -7.25 9.48
N ILE A 243 -12.64 -6.24 10.33
CA ILE A 243 -11.74 -5.07 10.41
C ILE A 243 -11.13 -5.04 11.82
N ILE A 244 -9.80 -4.95 11.89
CA ILE A 244 -9.05 -4.87 13.15
C ILE A 244 -8.41 -3.47 13.27
N PRO A 245 -8.89 -2.64 14.22
CA PRO A 245 -8.24 -1.36 14.53
C PRO A 245 -6.93 -1.59 15.30
N ILE A 246 -5.83 -1.01 14.81
CA ILE A 246 -4.49 -1.14 15.40
C ILE A 246 -4.02 0.20 15.96
N LYS A 247 -3.47 0.18 17.17
CA LYS A 247 -2.87 1.36 17.80
C LYS A 247 -1.50 1.65 17.19
N ASP A 248 -1.13 2.93 17.14
CA ASP A 248 0.16 3.38 16.58
C ASP A 248 1.35 2.67 17.22
N ASN A 249 1.36 2.57 18.56
CA ASN A 249 2.46 1.94 19.31
C ASN A 249 2.60 0.44 19.01
N ASP A 250 1.49 -0.27 18.81
CA ASP A 250 1.53 -1.70 18.50
C ASP A 250 2.12 -1.94 17.10
N ALA A 251 1.75 -1.09 16.14
CA ALA A 251 2.32 -1.11 14.80
C ALA A 251 3.82 -0.78 14.78
N ILE A 252 4.24 0.25 15.53
CA ILE A 252 5.64 0.67 15.62
C ILE A 252 6.47 -0.43 16.28
N ARG A 253 6.03 -0.96 17.42
CA ARG A 253 6.73 -2.05 18.12
C ARG A 253 6.91 -3.26 17.21
N THR A 254 5.85 -3.70 16.55
CA THR A 254 5.89 -4.86 15.64
C THR A 254 6.78 -4.60 14.43
N GLY A 255 6.76 -3.40 13.84
CA GLY A 255 7.69 -3.03 12.77
C GLY A 255 9.16 -3.12 13.20
N ARG A 256 9.50 -2.68 14.42
CA ARG A 256 10.85 -2.82 14.99
C ARG A 256 11.21 -4.29 15.28
N GLU A 257 10.26 -5.08 15.77
CA GLU A 257 10.45 -6.52 16.00
C GLU A 257 10.73 -7.25 14.67
N LEU A 258 10.02 -6.93 13.58
CA LEU A 258 10.30 -7.48 12.26
C LEU A 258 11.72 -7.17 11.79
N SER A 259 12.20 -5.94 12.02
CA SER A 259 13.57 -5.57 11.66
C SER A 259 14.61 -6.33 12.48
N SER A 260 14.40 -6.49 13.80
CA SER A 260 15.36 -7.14 14.69
C SER A 260 15.32 -8.67 14.65
N MET A 261 14.16 -9.28 14.41
CA MET A 261 13.98 -10.73 14.42
C MET A 261 14.14 -11.36 13.04
N GLU A 262 13.60 -10.72 12.00
CA GLU A 262 13.53 -11.26 10.64
C GLU A 262 14.46 -10.54 9.65
N GLY A 263 15.10 -9.43 10.07
CA GLY A 263 15.90 -8.59 9.18
C GLY A 263 15.06 -7.79 8.17
N LEU A 264 13.75 -7.69 8.38
CA LEU A 264 12.80 -7.01 7.50
C LEU A 264 12.69 -5.53 7.84
N LEU A 265 13.37 -4.67 7.09
CA LEU A 265 13.21 -3.22 7.20
C LEU A 265 11.99 -2.78 6.40
N VAL A 266 10.84 -2.65 7.06
CA VAL A 266 9.53 -2.40 6.46
C VAL A 266 8.85 -1.15 7.01
N GLY A 267 7.85 -0.61 6.28
CA GLY A 267 7.09 0.57 6.70
C GLY A 267 6.16 0.29 7.89
N ILE A 268 5.65 1.36 8.50
CA ILE A 268 4.83 1.31 9.72
C ILE A 268 3.55 0.48 9.55
N THR A 269 2.94 0.51 8.36
CA THR A 269 1.73 -0.25 8.06
C THR A 269 1.97 -1.74 7.92
N SER A 270 3.21 -2.14 7.62
CA SER A 270 3.62 -3.55 7.69
C SER A 270 3.58 -4.06 9.13
N GLY A 271 4.07 -3.26 10.09
CA GLY A 271 3.95 -3.57 11.51
C GLY A 271 2.49 -3.70 11.95
N ALA A 272 1.59 -2.83 11.47
CA ALA A 272 0.17 -2.93 11.75
C ALA A 272 -0.46 -4.21 11.19
N ALA A 273 -0.12 -4.60 9.95
CA ALA A 273 -0.64 -5.81 9.31
C ALA A 273 -0.15 -7.08 10.04
N VAL A 274 1.13 -7.13 10.41
CA VAL A 274 1.69 -8.28 11.16
C VAL A 274 1.15 -8.33 12.59
N PHE A 275 0.92 -7.19 13.25
CA PHE A 275 0.29 -7.19 14.57
C PHE A 275 -1.15 -7.73 14.53
N ALA A 276 -1.92 -7.38 13.50
CA ALA A 276 -3.24 -7.98 13.29
C ALA A 276 -3.14 -9.50 13.02
N ALA A 277 -2.18 -9.93 12.19
CA ALA A 277 -1.92 -11.34 11.94
C ALA A 277 -1.52 -12.08 13.23
N TYR A 278 -0.71 -11.45 14.08
CA TYR A 278 -0.37 -11.96 15.42
C TYR A 278 -1.61 -12.16 16.29
N GLN A 279 -2.49 -11.16 16.38
CA GLN A 279 -3.74 -11.29 17.16
C GLN A 279 -4.63 -12.43 16.62
N LEU A 280 -4.71 -12.60 15.30
CA LEU A 280 -5.43 -13.70 14.68
C LEU A 280 -4.78 -15.06 14.98
N ALA A 281 -3.44 -15.14 14.95
CA ALA A 281 -2.68 -16.34 15.22
C ALA A 281 -2.82 -16.84 16.68
N LEU A 282 -3.13 -15.95 17.62
CA LEU A 282 -3.39 -16.32 19.01
C LEU A 282 -4.78 -16.91 19.25
N ARG A 283 -5.69 -16.79 18.28
CA ARG A 283 -7.05 -17.34 18.43
C ARG A 283 -7.00 -18.88 18.32
N PRO A 284 -7.60 -19.62 19.26
CA PRO A 284 -7.54 -21.08 19.25
C PRO A 284 -8.04 -21.74 17.96
N GLU A 285 -9.08 -21.15 17.34
CA GLU A 285 -9.66 -21.62 16.07
C GLU A 285 -8.74 -21.44 14.87
N ASN A 286 -7.67 -20.69 15.02
CA ASN A 286 -6.69 -20.45 13.95
C ASN A 286 -5.41 -21.29 14.10
N LYS A 287 -5.37 -22.20 15.06
CA LYS A 287 -4.26 -23.15 15.20
C LYS A 287 -4.05 -23.96 13.93
N GLY A 288 -2.81 -23.99 13.43
CA GLY A 288 -2.42 -24.70 12.22
C GLY A 288 -2.81 -24.02 10.91
N LYS A 289 -3.50 -22.88 10.95
CA LYS A 289 -3.86 -22.11 9.75
C LYS A 289 -2.69 -21.28 9.20
N THR A 290 -2.75 -21.00 7.91
CA THR A 290 -1.84 -20.10 7.20
C THR A 290 -2.46 -18.70 7.12
N ILE A 291 -1.78 -17.70 7.72
CA ILE A 291 -2.17 -16.30 7.74
C ILE A 291 -1.18 -15.52 6.88
N VAL A 292 -1.66 -14.87 5.83
CA VAL A 292 -0.84 -14.05 4.93
C VAL A 292 -1.02 -12.58 5.28
N ALA A 293 0.04 -11.91 5.70
CA ALA A 293 0.06 -10.46 5.93
C ALA A 293 0.77 -9.76 4.76
N LEU A 294 0.13 -8.74 4.16
CA LEU A 294 0.76 -7.95 3.12
C LEU A 294 1.56 -6.80 3.74
N LEU A 295 2.86 -6.76 3.42
CA LEU A 295 3.82 -5.73 3.83
C LEU A 295 4.04 -4.77 2.66
N PRO A 296 3.42 -3.56 2.69
CA PRO A 296 3.23 -2.77 1.48
C PRO A 296 4.47 -2.03 0.98
N ASP A 297 5.45 -1.72 1.83
CA ASP A 297 6.58 -0.88 1.42
C ASP A 297 7.84 -1.04 2.28
N THR A 298 8.95 -0.44 1.79
CA THR A 298 10.25 -0.43 2.46
C THR A 298 10.26 0.50 3.67
N GLY A 299 11.00 0.11 4.72
CA GLY A 299 11.23 0.91 5.92
C GLY A 299 12.16 2.10 5.72
N GLU A 300 12.96 2.14 4.64
CA GLU A 300 13.87 3.26 4.36
C GLU A 300 13.15 4.62 4.28
N ARG A 301 11.88 4.62 3.93
CA ARG A 301 11.02 5.82 3.88
C ARG A 301 10.60 6.34 5.24
N TYR A 302 10.93 5.62 6.31
CA TYR A 302 10.46 5.89 7.68
C TYR A 302 11.61 6.08 8.67
N LEU A 303 12.88 6.14 8.20
CA LEU A 303 14.05 6.26 9.07
C LEU A 303 14.05 7.56 9.91
N SER A 304 13.41 8.62 9.41
CA SER A 304 13.23 9.89 10.14
C SER A 304 11.86 10.01 10.84
N SER A 305 11.12 8.90 10.98
CA SER A 305 9.84 8.86 11.69
C SER A 305 9.95 8.11 13.02
N GLU A 306 8.90 8.19 13.83
CA GLU A 306 8.83 7.48 15.12
C GLU A 306 9.03 5.96 14.99
N LEU A 307 8.87 5.37 13.80
CA LEU A 307 9.07 3.94 13.60
C LEU A 307 10.49 3.52 13.97
N TYR A 308 11.50 4.27 13.56
CA TYR A 308 12.93 3.94 13.81
C TYR A 308 13.65 4.96 14.68
N ASP A 309 12.93 5.90 15.29
CA ASP A 309 13.47 6.82 16.28
C ASP A 309 13.42 6.17 17.67
N TYR A 310 14.43 5.35 17.98
CA TYR A 310 14.51 4.63 19.25
C TYR A 310 14.78 5.54 20.44
N GLU A 311 15.44 6.67 20.22
CA GLU A 311 15.85 7.60 21.28
C GLU A 311 14.70 8.49 21.74
N ASN A 312 13.99 9.11 20.77
CA ASN A 312 12.91 10.06 21.07
C ASN A 312 11.54 9.38 21.17
N TYR A 313 11.42 8.14 20.69
CA TYR A 313 10.18 7.35 20.78
C TYR A 313 10.48 5.94 21.34
N PRO A 314 10.89 5.82 22.60
CA PRO A 314 11.10 4.51 23.27
C PRO A 314 9.74 3.83 23.49
N LEU A 315 9.64 2.52 23.22
CA LEU A 315 8.44 1.68 23.39
C LEU A 315 8.74 0.43 24.22
#